data_db68b63aee6d9dff67edb721ddc48831
#
_entry.id   db68b63aee6d9dff67edb721ddc48831
#
_cell.length_a   1.000
_cell.length_b   1.000
_cell.length_c   1.000
_cell.angle_alpha   90.00
_cell.angle_beta   90.00
_cell.angle_gamma   90.00
#
_symmetry.space_group_name_H-M   'P 1'
#
loop_
_entity.id
_entity.type
_entity.pdbx_description
1 polymer ?
#
loop_
_entity_poly.entity_id
_entity_poly.type
_entity_poly.pdbx_seq_one_letter_code
_entity_poly.pdbx_strand_id
1 'polypeptide(L)'
;MVEDNSNLEDCDQPVKADEYSPAACPVSGKERLASVDTLRGVAVLGILAMNIYAYALPHMAYSNPTVMGGFSGIDRLTWWMSHLLFSFKMMPVFGMLFGAGLVLMYERFIPKGISFRRFWFRRILWLMLIGAAHGYLLWVGDILFLYSICGLFLYLFRKKSVKKLFIGAAIFYIIGFLPGLGGAYYFGMIRDELLPRIEQKVEAGEELTVKEKAHRDRWNETKKHYDPTPEELEENIAIYRNGYIGILKDRAPLYLMVTTLMVIFGSFWPAMGLMLAGMALLKLGVFSASRSKRFYLILAGIGYGAGLSLAYLSARGMIVHEFSFVEMFRIDGPLNQFGGPLVALGHIGLVMLACRTGILGGLRKRLAAAGRMALSNYIAQTLICTFIFYGYGLGLYASIGRVGLMLFVLGVWIVELIVSQLWLGRFRFGPMEWLWRTLTYGSRQPMRKQHSE
;
A
#
# COMPACT_ATOMS: atom_id res chain seq x y z
N MET A 1 -36.77 9.98 36.58
CA MET A 1 -36.41 9.28 35.33
C MET A 1 -34.96 8.81 35.49
N VAL A 2 -34.83 7.52 35.77
CA VAL A 2 -33.56 6.85 36.07
C VAL A 2 -32.96 6.45 34.75
N GLU A 3 -31.82 7.03 34.38
CA GLU A 3 -31.06 6.61 33.17
C GLU A 3 -30.34 5.30 33.48
N ASP A 4 -30.58 4.36 32.63
CA ASP A 4 -30.13 2.97 32.67
C ASP A 4 -28.58 2.89 32.40
N ASN A 5 -27.85 2.56 33.46
CA ASN A 5 -26.40 2.45 33.52
C ASN A 5 -25.90 1.03 33.19
N SER A 6 -26.65 0.22 32.40
CA SER A 6 -26.43 -1.22 32.22
C SER A 6 -25.39 -1.65 31.18
N ASN A 7 -24.55 -0.75 30.64
CA ASN A 7 -23.63 -1.08 29.52
C ASN A 7 -22.11 -1.06 29.84
N LEU A 8 -21.74 -1.08 31.15
CA LEU A 8 -20.31 -1.14 31.55
C LEU A 8 -19.87 -2.54 32.09
N GLU A 9 -20.78 -3.48 32.21
CA GLU A 9 -20.51 -4.76 32.91
C GLU A 9 -19.99 -5.91 32.03
N ASP A 10 -19.90 -5.74 30.69
CA ASP A 10 -19.56 -6.86 29.80
C ASP A 10 -18.03 -7.11 29.61
N CYS A 11 -17.17 -6.42 30.37
CA CYS A 11 -15.74 -6.72 30.48
C CYS A 11 -15.39 -7.52 31.79
N ASP A 12 -16.34 -7.72 32.72
CA ASP A 12 -16.07 -8.22 34.07
C ASP A 12 -16.41 -9.70 34.29
N GLN A 13 -16.64 -10.52 33.29
CA GLN A 13 -16.72 -11.96 33.54
C GLN A 13 -15.32 -12.53 33.80
N PRO A 14 -15.10 -13.25 34.91
CA PRO A 14 -13.80 -13.75 35.33
C PRO A 14 -13.34 -14.86 34.37
N VAL A 15 -12.47 -14.50 33.42
CA VAL A 15 -11.60 -15.47 32.75
C VAL A 15 -10.54 -15.86 33.80
N LYS A 16 -10.44 -17.18 34.09
CA LYS A 16 -9.50 -17.76 35.04
C LYS A 16 -8.14 -17.08 35.00
N ALA A 17 -7.69 -16.64 36.16
CA ALA A 17 -6.47 -15.90 36.38
C ALA A 17 -5.24 -16.76 36.01
N ASP A 18 -4.71 -16.54 34.81
CA ASP A 18 -3.33 -16.81 34.50
C ASP A 18 -2.77 -15.60 33.71
N GLU A 19 -1.98 -14.80 34.40
CA GLU A 19 -0.99 -13.79 33.99
C GLU A 19 -1.34 -12.68 32.97
N TYR A 20 -2.56 -12.53 32.48
CA TYR A 20 -2.95 -11.42 31.61
C TYR A 20 -4.05 -10.57 32.24
N SER A 21 -3.66 -9.37 32.70
CA SER A 21 -4.60 -8.37 33.23
C SER A 21 -5.81 -8.18 32.32
N PRO A 22 -7.05 -8.18 32.84
CA PRO A 22 -8.33 -8.08 32.08
C PRO A 22 -8.52 -6.77 31.30
N ALA A 23 -7.57 -5.87 31.36
CA ALA A 23 -7.69 -4.49 30.88
C ALA A 23 -7.39 -4.25 29.39
N ALA A 24 -6.98 -5.25 28.60
CA ALA A 24 -6.72 -5.11 27.16
C ALA A 24 -7.87 -5.62 26.30
N CYS A 25 -9.08 -5.04 26.48
CA CYS A 25 -10.23 -5.39 25.63
C CYS A 25 -10.15 -4.76 24.23
N PRO A 26 -10.67 -5.44 23.21
CA PRO A 26 -10.84 -4.86 21.87
C PRO A 26 -11.71 -3.61 21.91
N VAL A 27 -11.47 -2.68 20.97
CA VAL A 27 -12.19 -1.41 20.85
C VAL A 27 -13.69 -1.62 20.75
N SER A 28 -14.46 -1.03 21.66
CA SER A 28 -15.93 -1.00 21.58
C SER A 28 -16.42 -0.16 20.39
N GLY A 29 -17.67 -0.41 19.94
CA GLY A 29 -18.27 0.34 18.83
C GLY A 29 -18.32 1.85 19.06
N LYS A 30 -18.52 2.29 20.30
CA LYS A 30 -18.62 3.70 20.72
C LYS A 30 -17.28 4.48 20.63
N GLU A 31 -16.14 3.79 20.72
CA GLU A 31 -14.81 4.40 20.69
C GLU A 31 -14.19 4.47 19.28
N ARG A 32 -14.87 3.95 18.26
CA ARG A 32 -14.34 3.90 16.91
C ARG A 32 -14.55 5.20 16.14
N LEU A 33 -13.48 5.62 15.43
CA LEU A 33 -13.58 6.73 14.50
C LEU A 33 -14.07 6.20 13.14
N ALA A 34 -15.36 6.30 12.87
CA ALA A 34 -15.97 5.85 11.61
C ALA A 34 -15.33 6.50 10.36
N SER A 35 -14.84 7.73 10.49
CA SER A 35 -14.11 8.44 9.43
C SER A 35 -12.80 7.75 9.05
N VAL A 36 -12.03 7.27 10.05
CA VAL A 36 -10.79 6.50 9.83
C VAL A 36 -11.09 5.17 9.15
N ASP A 37 -12.15 4.48 9.57
CA ASP A 37 -12.54 3.22 8.95
C ASP A 37 -13.03 3.46 7.50
N THR A 38 -13.80 4.53 7.23
CA THR A 38 -14.21 4.91 5.88
C THR A 38 -12.99 5.17 4.98
N LEU A 39 -12.01 5.96 5.45
CA LEU A 39 -10.80 6.25 4.71
C LEU A 39 -9.96 4.99 4.45
N ARG A 40 -9.91 4.08 5.43
CA ARG A 40 -9.23 2.79 5.26
C ARG A 40 -9.92 1.91 4.22
N GLY A 41 -11.26 1.96 4.13
CA GLY A 41 -12.04 1.29 3.09
C GLY A 41 -11.72 1.84 1.70
N VAL A 42 -11.69 3.16 1.53
CA VAL A 42 -11.27 3.79 0.27
C VAL A 42 -9.85 3.35 -0.11
N ALA A 43 -8.94 3.33 0.85
CA ALA A 43 -7.55 2.99 0.61
C ALA A 43 -7.38 1.50 0.20
N VAL A 44 -8.06 0.54 0.87
CA VAL A 44 -7.92 -0.89 0.52
C VAL A 44 -8.52 -1.20 -0.85
N LEU A 45 -9.63 -0.58 -1.21
CA LEU A 45 -10.20 -0.71 -2.55
C LEU A 45 -9.25 -0.09 -3.60
N GLY A 46 -8.78 1.13 -3.37
CA GLY A 46 -7.88 1.81 -4.30
C GLY A 46 -6.52 1.13 -4.49
N ILE A 47 -6.03 0.36 -3.50
CA ILE A 47 -4.83 -0.46 -3.66
C ILE A 47 -5.02 -1.53 -4.74
N LEU A 48 -6.20 -2.15 -4.85
CA LEU A 48 -6.46 -3.11 -5.92
C LEU A 48 -6.37 -2.46 -7.31
N ALA A 49 -6.95 -1.25 -7.47
CA ALA A 49 -6.87 -0.53 -8.74
C ALA A 49 -5.42 -0.19 -9.16
N MET A 50 -4.52 -0.04 -8.19
CA MET A 50 -3.10 0.11 -8.44
C MET A 50 -2.42 -1.22 -8.79
N ASN A 51 -2.72 -2.27 -8.03
CA ASN A 51 -2.01 -3.55 -8.07
C ASN A 51 -2.51 -4.51 -9.16
N ILE A 52 -3.70 -4.28 -9.72
CA ILE A 52 -4.31 -5.23 -10.69
C ILE A 52 -3.41 -5.52 -11.88
N TYR A 53 -2.67 -4.50 -12.35
CA TYR A 53 -1.74 -4.69 -13.46
C TYR A 53 -0.56 -5.59 -13.08
N ALA A 54 -0.09 -5.52 -11.83
CA ALA A 54 0.98 -6.38 -11.33
C ALA A 54 0.51 -7.81 -10.99
N TYR A 55 -0.81 -8.05 -10.85
CA TYR A 55 -1.37 -9.39 -10.74
C TYR A 55 -1.62 -10.05 -12.10
N ALA A 56 -2.07 -9.25 -13.06
CA ALA A 56 -2.66 -9.78 -14.29
C ALA A 56 -1.75 -9.68 -15.51
N LEU A 57 -0.71 -8.85 -15.48
CA LEU A 57 0.20 -8.58 -16.59
C LEU A 57 1.65 -8.80 -16.15
N PRO A 58 2.58 -9.04 -17.10
CA PRO A 58 4.01 -9.01 -16.84
C PRO A 58 4.43 -7.74 -16.10
N HIS A 59 5.36 -7.88 -15.16
CA HIS A 59 5.75 -6.76 -14.30
C HIS A 59 6.26 -5.53 -15.07
N MET A 60 6.85 -5.73 -16.26
CA MET A 60 7.27 -4.66 -17.17
C MET A 60 6.08 -3.79 -17.59
N ALA A 61 4.92 -4.39 -17.85
CA ALA A 61 3.70 -3.68 -18.27
C ALA A 61 3.11 -2.77 -17.17
N TYR A 62 3.57 -2.91 -15.93
CA TYR A 62 3.22 -1.99 -14.84
C TYR A 62 3.88 -0.63 -15.03
N SER A 63 5.16 -0.60 -15.40
CA SER A 63 5.93 0.61 -15.62
C SER A 63 5.80 1.14 -17.06
N ASN A 64 5.81 0.22 -18.03
CA ASN A 64 5.68 0.54 -19.46
C ASN A 64 4.37 -0.06 -20.03
N PRO A 65 3.30 0.74 -20.16
CA PRO A 65 2.01 0.24 -20.64
C PRO A 65 2.01 -0.18 -22.11
N THR A 66 3.03 0.16 -22.88
CA THR A 66 3.12 -0.20 -24.31
C THR A 66 3.54 -1.67 -24.48
N VAL A 67 4.19 -2.26 -23.49
CA VAL A 67 4.63 -3.67 -23.52
C VAL A 67 3.44 -4.62 -23.61
N MET A 68 2.40 -4.40 -22.82
CA MET A 68 1.21 -5.26 -22.80
C MET A 68 -0.01 -4.58 -22.14
N GLY A 69 -1.20 -5.09 -22.48
CA GLY A 69 -2.47 -4.64 -21.89
C GLY A 69 -3.15 -3.52 -22.69
N GLY A 70 -2.50 -3.00 -23.74
CA GLY A 70 -3.02 -1.95 -24.61
C GLY A 70 -2.67 -0.54 -24.14
N PHE A 71 -2.31 0.34 -25.10
CA PHE A 71 -2.03 1.76 -24.86
C PHE A 71 -2.60 2.66 -25.97
N SER A 72 -3.81 2.34 -26.45
CA SER A 72 -4.51 3.13 -27.46
C SER A 72 -5.99 3.34 -27.05
N GLY A 73 -6.63 4.32 -27.61
CA GLY A 73 -8.05 4.59 -27.38
C GLY A 73 -8.44 4.60 -25.89
N ILE A 74 -9.39 3.75 -25.53
CA ILE A 74 -9.93 3.66 -24.17
C ILE A 74 -8.95 3.04 -23.16
N ASP A 75 -8.02 2.15 -23.57
CA ASP A 75 -6.98 1.61 -22.72
C ASP A 75 -6.01 2.70 -22.25
N ARG A 76 -5.64 3.62 -23.16
CA ARG A 76 -4.83 4.79 -22.83
C ARG A 76 -5.54 5.71 -21.83
N LEU A 77 -6.86 5.94 -22.00
CA LEU A 77 -7.64 6.71 -21.03
C LEU A 77 -7.67 6.01 -19.67
N THR A 78 -7.87 4.70 -19.66
CA THR A 78 -7.86 3.88 -18.43
C THR A 78 -6.52 3.95 -17.71
N TRP A 79 -5.40 3.90 -18.46
CA TRP A 79 -4.08 4.09 -17.90
C TRP A 79 -3.91 5.49 -17.27
N TRP A 80 -4.35 6.55 -17.95
CA TRP A 80 -4.34 7.91 -17.42
C TRP A 80 -5.09 8.01 -16.10
N MET A 81 -6.32 7.50 -16.05
CA MET A 81 -7.14 7.51 -14.83
C MET A 81 -6.47 6.74 -13.68
N SER A 82 -5.91 5.55 -13.99
CA SER A 82 -5.19 4.76 -13.00
C SER A 82 -3.94 5.47 -12.50
N HIS A 83 -3.15 6.06 -13.40
CA HIS A 83 -1.92 6.77 -13.06
C HIS A 83 -2.21 8.03 -12.22
N LEU A 84 -3.19 8.83 -12.59
CA LEU A 84 -3.53 10.09 -11.88
C LEU A 84 -4.13 9.85 -10.50
N LEU A 85 -5.00 8.84 -10.35
CA LEU A 85 -5.81 8.69 -9.14
C LEU A 85 -5.36 7.56 -8.19
N PHE A 86 -4.72 6.50 -8.71
CA PHE A 86 -4.46 5.31 -7.90
C PHE A 86 -2.97 4.97 -7.76
N SER A 87 -2.21 4.94 -8.88
CA SER A 87 -0.81 4.53 -8.86
C SER A 87 0.03 5.42 -7.96
N PHE A 88 0.71 4.82 -6.95
CA PHE A 88 1.50 5.53 -5.94
C PHE A 88 0.73 6.56 -5.07
N LYS A 89 -0.62 6.55 -5.08
CA LYS A 89 -1.46 7.47 -4.28
C LYS A 89 -2.13 6.79 -3.10
N MET A 90 -2.43 5.50 -3.21
CA MET A 90 -3.11 4.74 -2.16
C MET A 90 -2.16 4.29 -1.04
N MET A 91 -0.92 3.93 -1.37
CA MET A 91 0.11 3.59 -0.38
C MET A 91 0.37 4.74 0.62
N PRO A 92 0.51 6.03 0.21
CA PRO A 92 0.57 7.15 1.13
C PRO A 92 -0.61 7.23 2.09
N VAL A 93 -1.84 7.02 1.63
CA VAL A 93 -3.03 6.99 2.51
C VAL A 93 -2.89 5.89 3.56
N PHE A 94 -2.51 4.68 3.14
CA PHE A 94 -2.31 3.55 4.04
C PHE A 94 -1.19 3.78 5.05
N GLY A 95 -0.05 4.32 4.61
CA GLY A 95 1.07 4.67 5.48
C GLY A 95 0.65 5.67 6.56
N MET A 96 -0.03 6.75 6.16
CA MET A 96 -0.55 7.74 7.10
C MET A 96 -1.56 7.13 8.08
N LEU A 97 -2.45 6.25 7.63
CA LEU A 97 -3.40 5.54 8.49
C LEU A 97 -2.74 4.55 9.44
N PHE A 98 -1.65 3.90 9.02
CA PHE A 98 -0.89 3.01 9.90
C PHE A 98 -0.24 3.80 11.05
N GLY A 99 0.39 4.93 10.75
CA GLY A 99 0.94 5.84 11.75
C GLY A 99 -0.14 6.38 12.71
N ALA A 100 -1.29 6.81 12.18
CA ALA A 100 -2.44 7.23 12.98
C ALA A 100 -2.92 6.11 13.90
N GLY A 101 -2.91 4.86 13.43
CA GLY A 101 -3.30 3.68 14.20
C GLY A 101 -2.44 3.46 15.45
N LEU A 102 -1.12 3.74 15.38
CA LEU A 102 -0.25 3.68 16.56
C LEU A 102 -0.66 4.70 17.63
N VAL A 103 -0.93 5.94 17.24
CA VAL A 103 -1.34 7.01 18.18
C VAL A 103 -2.67 6.66 18.83
N LEU A 104 -3.66 6.25 18.03
CA LEU A 104 -4.98 5.84 18.56
C LEU A 104 -4.87 4.71 19.57
N MET A 105 -4.04 3.70 19.30
CA MET A 105 -3.83 2.61 20.24
C MET A 105 -3.08 3.08 21.49
N TYR A 106 -2.02 3.88 21.31
CA TYR A 106 -1.22 4.37 22.44
C TYR A 106 -2.07 5.20 23.42
N GLU A 107 -2.87 6.15 22.91
CA GLU A 107 -3.74 7.00 23.74
C GLU A 107 -4.77 6.18 24.54
N ARG A 108 -5.24 5.04 24.04
CA ARG A 108 -6.17 4.15 24.73
C ARG A 108 -5.53 3.28 25.81
N PHE A 109 -4.24 3.00 25.69
CA PHE A 109 -3.52 2.19 26.68
C PHE A 109 -3.06 3.00 27.88
N ILE A 110 -2.80 4.32 27.72
CA ILE A 110 -2.34 5.20 28.82
C ILE A 110 -3.29 5.16 30.02
N PRO A 111 -4.63 5.35 29.88
CA PRO A 111 -5.55 5.38 31.02
C PRO A 111 -5.66 4.04 31.74
N LYS A 112 -5.31 2.94 31.07
CA LYS A 112 -5.48 1.57 31.60
C LYS A 112 -4.26 1.06 32.38
N GLY A 113 -3.18 1.81 32.47
CA GLY A 113 -1.97 1.41 33.19
C GLY A 113 -1.21 0.21 32.59
N ILE A 114 -1.58 -0.24 31.38
CA ILE A 114 -1.02 -1.45 30.75
C ILE A 114 0.21 -1.12 29.94
N SER A 115 1.15 -2.05 29.89
CA SER A 115 2.36 -1.93 29.07
C SER A 115 2.05 -1.97 27.56
N PHE A 116 1.88 -0.77 26.97
CA PHE A 116 1.71 -0.63 25.53
C PHE A 116 2.88 -1.21 24.72
N ARG A 117 4.11 -1.22 25.29
CA ARG A 117 5.32 -1.75 24.63
C ARG A 117 5.13 -3.20 24.23
N ARG A 118 4.82 -4.10 25.17
CA ARG A 118 4.66 -5.54 24.93
C ARG A 118 3.54 -5.82 23.91
N PHE A 119 2.40 -5.14 24.07
CA PHE A 119 1.28 -5.23 23.13
C PHE A 119 1.67 -4.81 21.71
N TRP A 120 2.32 -3.64 21.57
CA TRP A 120 2.70 -3.10 20.26
C TRP A 120 3.68 -4.01 19.53
N PHE A 121 4.80 -4.40 20.16
CA PHE A 121 5.81 -5.24 19.53
C PHE A 121 5.26 -6.61 19.15
N ARG A 122 4.45 -7.24 20.01
CA ARG A 122 3.78 -8.49 19.69
C ARG A 122 2.86 -8.35 18.46
N ARG A 123 2.09 -7.26 18.40
CA ARG A 123 1.22 -6.95 17.27
C ARG A 123 2.01 -6.78 15.96
N ILE A 124 3.15 -6.08 16.01
CA ILE A 124 4.00 -5.84 14.84
C ILE A 124 4.72 -7.11 14.40
N LEU A 125 5.22 -7.92 15.32
CA LEU A 125 5.87 -9.19 14.97
C LEU A 125 4.90 -10.17 14.28
N TRP A 126 3.67 -10.28 14.76
CA TRP A 126 2.66 -11.09 14.05
C TRP A 126 2.30 -10.52 12.68
N LEU A 127 2.23 -9.20 12.54
CA LEU A 127 2.02 -8.58 11.21
C LEU A 127 3.19 -8.87 10.27
N MET A 128 4.43 -8.85 10.79
CA MET A 128 5.63 -9.20 10.05
C MET A 128 5.58 -10.64 9.52
N LEU A 129 5.18 -11.58 10.36
CA LEU A 129 5.03 -12.99 9.95
C LEU A 129 3.92 -13.17 8.91
N ILE A 130 2.78 -12.48 9.08
CA ILE A 130 1.68 -12.50 8.10
C ILE A 130 2.17 -11.91 6.77
N GLY A 131 2.87 -10.78 6.81
CA GLY A 131 3.42 -10.13 5.61
C GLY A 131 4.49 -10.99 4.93
N ALA A 132 5.40 -11.61 5.69
CA ALA A 132 6.39 -12.53 5.15
C ALA A 132 5.74 -13.74 4.46
N ALA A 133 4.74 -14.35 5.11
CA ALA A 133 3.99 -15.45 4.51
C ALA A 133 3.23 -15.01 3.26
N HIS A 134 2.58 -13.84 3.28
CA HIS A 134 1.87 -13.28 2.14
C HIS A 134 2.83 -13.00 0.97
N GLY A 135 3.94 -12.30 1.24
CA GLY A 135 4.91 -11.93 0.20
C GLY A 135 5.61 -13.13 -0.42
N TYR A 136 6.07 -14.06 0.41
CA TYR A 136 6.78 -15.24 -0.05
C TYR A 136 5.88 -16.26 -0.74
N LEU A 137 4.71 -16.58 -0.14
CA LEU A 137 3.84 -17.64 -0.62
C LEU A 137 2.79 -17.18 -1.63
N LEU A 138 2.26 -15.95 -1.52
CA LEU A 138 1.13 -15.53 -2.35
C LEU A 138 1.52 -14.53 -3.44
N TRP A 139 2.18 -13.39 -3.08
CA TRP A 139 2.44 -12.34 -4.06
C TRP A 139 3.56 -11.39 -3.63
N VAL A 140 4.53 -11.16 -4.53
CA VAL A 140 5.75 -10.37 -4.27
C VAL A 140 5.48 -8.91 -3.85
N GLY A 141 4.34 -8.34 -4.25
CA GLY A 141 3.96 -6.95 -3.94
C GLY A 141 3.44 -6.73 -2.52
N ASP A 142 3.90 -7.53 -1.52
CA ASP A 142 3.51 -7.35 -0.12
C ASP A 142 3.99 -6.03 0.47
N ILE A 143 3.10 -5.35 1.19
CA ILE A 143 3.39 -4.12 1.93
C ILE A 143 3.38 -4.34 3.45
N LEU A 144 2.78 -5.43 3.94
CA LEU A 144 2.61 -5.69 5.37
C LEU A 144 3.95 -5.90 6.07
N PHE A 145 4.87 -6.61 5.40
CA PHE A 145 6.22 -6.85 5.90
C PHE A 145 6.99 -5.53 6.07
N LEU A 146 7.01 -4.68 5.03
CA LEU A 146 7.62 -3.35 5.09
C LEU A 146 7.01 -2.50 6.21
N TYR A 147 5.67 -2.46 6.30
CA TYR A 147 4.98 -1.67 7.32
C TYR A 147 5.25 -2.19 8.74
N SER A 148 5.45 -3.49 8.89
CA SER A 148 5.83 -4.06 10.19
C SER A 148 7.24 -3.65 10.60
N ILE A 149 8.21 -3.64 9.67
CA ILE A 149 9.56 -3.11 9.94
C ILE A 149 9.47 -1.63 10.35
N CYS A 150 8.77 -0.80 9.57
CA CYS A 150 8.53 0.59 9.95
C CYS A 150 7.88 0.69 11.34
N GLY A 151 6.93 -0.18 11.64
CA GLY A 151 6.22 -0.24 12.92
C GLY A 151 7.13 -0.44 14.13
N LEU A 152 8.23 -1.19 13.99
CA LEU A 152 9.22 -1.36 15.07
C LEU A 152 9.84 -0.01 15.45
N PHE A 153 10.24 0.78 14.45
CA PHE A 153 10.88 2.09 14.67
C PHE A 153 9.87 3.18 15.02
N LEU A 154 8.66 3.10 14.48
CA LEU A 154 7.59 4.08 14.69
C LEU A 154 7.23 4.23 16.17
N TYR A 155 7.39 3.18 16.97
CA TYR A 155 7.19 3.21 18.42
C TYR A 155 7.97 4.32 19.13
N LEU A 156 9.17 4.66 18.64
CA LEU A 156 10.02 5.71 19.22
C LEU A 156 9.39 7.10 19.14
N PHE A 157 8.50 7.31 18.17
CA PHE A 157 7.87 8.59 17.89
C PHE A 157 6.51 8.78 18.58
N ARG A 158 5.95 7.77 19.27
CA ARG A 158 4.59 7.77 19.84
C ARG A 158 4.27 8.95 20.75
N LYS A 159 5.29 9.50 21.48
CA LYS A 159 5.14 10.63 22.41
C LYS A 159 5.54 11.99 21.80
N LYS A 160 6.00 12.02 20.54
CA LYS A 160 6.52 13.25 19.94
C LYS A 160 5.38 14.25 19.64
N SER A 161 5.71 15.54 19.71
CA SER A 161 4.80 16.63 19.35
C SER A 161 4.56 16.70 17.83
N VAL A 162 3.49 17.34 17.42
CA VAL A 162 3.12 17.52 16.00
C VAL A 162 4.27 18.11 15.18
N LYS A 163 4.92 19.15 15.70
CA LYS A 163 6.08 19.79 15.03
C LYS A 163 7.23 18.78 14.80
N LYS A 164 7.60 18.01 15.84
CA LYS A 164 8.67 17.00 15.74
C LYS A 164 8.30 15.85 14.78
N LEU A 165 7.02 15.48 14.72
CA LEU A 165 6.53 14.46 13.78
C LEU A 165 6.63 14.94 12.33
N PHE A 166 6.25 16.19 12.01
CA PHE A 166 6.40 16.72 10.66
C PHE A 166 7.87 16.93 10.26
N ILE A 167 8.72 17.38 11.17
CA ILE A 167 10.18 17.48 10.91
C ILE A 167 10.74 16.08 10.61
N GLY A 168 10.42 15.08 11.43
CA GLY A 168 10.82 13.70 11.18
C GLY A 168 10.25 13.16 9.86
N ALA A 169 8.98 13.45 9.55
CA ALA A 169 8.36 13.08 8.29
C ALA A 169 9.13 13.64 7.08
N ALA A 170 9.47 14.92 7.12
CA ALA A 170 10.25 15.58 6.06
C ALA A 170 11.65 14.96 5.91
N ILE A 171 12.36 14.74 7.02
CA ILE A 171 13.71 14.16 7.01
C ILE A 171 13.68 12.75 6.39
N PHE A 172 12.81 11.86 6.88
CA PHE A 172 12.70 10.50 6.35
C PHE A 172 12.30 10.51 4.87
N TYR A 173 11.41 11.41 4.48
CA TYR A 173 10.93 11.51 3.10
C TYR A 173 12.00 11.99 2.14
N ILE A 174 12.83 12.98 2.55
CA ILE A 174 13.97 13.48 1.77
C ILE A 174 15.06 12.41 1.65
N ILE A 175 15.37 11.70 2.75
CA ILE A 175 16.35 10.59 2.68
C ILE A 175 15.89 9.54 1.68
N GLY A 176 14.58 9.20 1.66
CA GLY A 176 14.02 8.22 0.71
C GLY A 176 14.03 8.69 -0.75
N PHE A 177 14.26 9.96 -1.01
CA PHE A 177 14.38 10.51 -2.35
C PHE A 177 15.79 10.35 -2.95
N LEU A 178 16.82 10.32 -2.11
CA LEU A 178 18.21 10.27 -2.55
C LEU A 178 18.58 9.06 -3.43
N PRO A 179 18.15 7.82 -3.12
CA PRO A 179 18.44 6.66 -3.96
C PRO A 179 17.88 6.79 -5.38
N GLY A 180 16.68 7.39 -5.53
CA GLY A 180 16.09 7.67 -6.85
C GLY A 180 16.94 8.64 -7.67
N LEU A 181 17.44 9.71 -7.05
CA LEU A 181 18.35 10.66 -7.71
C LEU A 181 19.67 9.99 -8.10
N GLY A 182 20.23 9.14 -7.21
CA GLY A 182 21.43 8.37 -7.50
C GLY A 182 21.24 7.43 -8.70
N GLY A 183 20.11 6.75 -8.76
CA GLY A 183 19.72 5.90 -9.90
C GLY A 183 19.58 6.70 -11.20
N ALA A 184 18.89 7.85 -11.15
CA ALA A 184 18.74 8.73 -12.30
C ALA A 184 20.10 9.20 -12.86
N TYR A 185 21.00 9.61 -11.98
CA TYR A 185 22.35 10.02 -12.36
C TYR A 185 23.15 8.85 -12.95
N TYR A 186 23.17 7.70 -12.27
CA TYR A 186 23.93 6.51 -12.67
C TYR A 186 23.49 5.97 -14.04
N PHE A 187 22.20 5.73 -14.23
CA PHE A 187 21.69 5.21 -15.50
C PHE A 187 21.79 6.25 -16.64
N GLY A 188 21.66 7.53 -16.32
CA GLY A 188 21.91 8.59 -17.28
C GLY A 188 23.36 8.61 -17.76
N MET A 189 24.33 8.53 -16.85
CA MET A 189 25.76 8.45 -17.18
C MET A 189 26.08 7.20 -18.02
N ILE A 190 25.50 6.04 -17.67
CA ILE A 190 25.69 4.82 -18.47
C ILE A 190 25.17 5.04 -19.90
N ARG A 191 23.94 5.51 -20.07
CA ARG A 191 23.32 5.70 -21.38
C ARG A 191 24.06 6.74 -22.23
N ASP A 192 24.34 7.89 -21.62
CA ASP A 192 24.77 9.06 -22.38
C ASP A 192 26.30 9.11 -22.64
N GLU A 193 27.09 8.46 -21.75
CA GLU A 193 28.55 8.53 -21.80
C GLU A 193 29.24 7.17 -21.97
N LEU A 194 28.86 6.15 -21.20
CA LEU A 194 29.60 4.89 -21.17
C LEU A 194 29.23 3.94 -22.30
N LEU A 195 27.94 3.77 -22.58
CA LEU A 195 27.52 2.86 -23.66
C LEU A 195 28.07 3.23 -25.02
N PRO A 196 28.03 4.52 -25.48
CA PRO A 196 28.59 4.88 -26.76
C PRO A 196 30.11 4.55 -26.87
N ARG A 197 30.85 4.74 -25.78
CA ARG A 197 32.28 4.37 -25.73
C ARG A 197 32.52 2.86 -25.75
N ILE A 198 31.66 2.11 -25.03
CA ILE A 198 31.73 0.64 -25.01
C ILE A 198 31.39 0.07 -26.38
N GLU A 199 30.38 0.60 -27.06
CA GLU A 199 29.97 0.19 -28.40
C GLU A 199 31.10 0.47 -29.44
N GLN A 200 31.71 1.66 -29.41
CA GLN A 200 32.85 1.99 -30.23
C GLN A 200 34.03 1.02 -30.07
N LYS A 201 34.33 0.61 -28.81
CA LYS A 201 35.39 -0.39 -28.54
C LYS A 201 35.04 -1.76 -29.10
N VAL A 202 33.79 -2.19 -28.94
CA VAL A 202 33.29 -3.47 -29.46
C VAL A 202 33.38 -3.49 -30.99
N GLU A 203 32.99 -2.39 -31.68
CA GLU A 203 33.09 -2.24 -33.13
C GLU A 203 34.55 -2.23 -33.61
N ALA A 204 35.46 -1.65 -32.79
CA ALA A 204 36.91 -1.65 -33.11
C ALA A 204 37.60 -3.00 -32.79
N GLY A 205 36.86 -4.00 -32.24
CA GLY A 205 37.42 -5.29 -31.86
C GLY A 205 38.30 -5.23 -30.59
N GLU A 206 38.19 -4.17 -29.80
CA GLU A 206 38.96 -4.01 -28.56
C GLU A 206 38.36 -4.80 -27.40
N GLU A 207 39.20 -5.32 -26.52
CA GLU A 207 38.74 -5.98 -25.30
C GLU A 207 38.20 -4.98 -24.27
N LEU A 208 36.99 -5.27 -23.77
CA LEU A 208 36.38 -4.47 -22.70
C LEU A 208 37.03 -4.79 -21.34
N THR A 209 37.29 -3.77 -20.57
CA THR A 209 37.69 -3.91 -19.17
C THR A 209 36.57 -4.58 -18.33
N VAL A 210 36.94 -5.14 -17.16
CA VAL A 210 35.98 -5.74 -16.22
C VAL A 210 34.89 -4.76 -15.81
N LYS A 211 35.23 -3.48 -15.63
CA LYS A 211 34.26 -2.43 -15.28
C LYS A 211 33.29 -2.13 -16.42
N GLU A 212 33.78 -2.04 -17.66
CA GLU A 212 32.95 -1.79 -18.84
C GLU A 212 31.98 -2.96 -19.08
N LYS A 213 32.44 -4.22 -18.94
CA LYS A 213 31.58 -5.39 -18.98
C LYS A 213 30.48 -5.31 -17.92
N ALA A 214 30.84 -5.02 -16.67
CA ALA A 214 29.88 -4.91 -15.56
C ALA A 214 28.84 -3.81 -15.79
N HIS A 215 29.22 -2.66 -16.32
CA HIS A 215 28.26 -1.59 -16.67
C HIS A 215 27.32 -2.00 -17.79
N ARG A 216 27.82 -2.64 -18.84
CA ARG A 216 27.01 -3.16 -19.96
C ARG A 216 26.04 -4.24 -19.49
N ASP A 217 26.50 -5.18 -18.70
CA ASP A 217 25.68 -6.27 -18.18
C ASP A 217 24.56 -5.73 -17.27
N ARG A 218 24.92 -4.79 -16.37
CA ARG A 218 23.94 -4.11 -15.52
C ARG A 218 22.90 -3.33 -16.31
N TRP A 219 23.30 -2.66 -17.37
CA TRP A 219 22.39 -1.99 -18.28
C TRP A 219 21.44 -2.97 -18.95
N ASN A 220 21.96 -4.05 -19.52
CA ASN A 220 21.18 -5.05 -20.23
C ASN A 220 20.19 -5.75 -19.30
N GLU A 221 20.60 -6.13 -18.09
CA GLU A 221 19.71 -6.69 -17.07
C GLU A 221 18.60 -5.71 -16.67
N THR A 222 18.94 -4.43 -16.49
CA THR A 222 17.95 -3.42 -16.18
C THR A 222 16.99 -3.21 -17.34
N LYS A 223 17.51 -3.11 -18.57
CA LYS A 223 16.69 -2.96 -19.78
C LYS A 223 15.66 -4.08 -19.92
N LYS A 224 16.00 -5.34 -19.69
CA LYS A 224 15.08 -6.48 -19.70
C LYS A 224 13.86 -6.30 -18.78
N HIS A 225 14.05 -5.62 -17.65
CA HIS A 225 12.98 -5.37 -16.68
C HIS A 225 11.99 -4.28 -17.08
N TYR A 226 12.36 -3.41 -18.03
CA TYR A 226 11.52 -2.27 -18.44
C TYR A 226 11.13 -2.30 -19.92
N ASP A 227 11.97 -2.89 -20.76
CA ASP A 227 11.81 -2.96 -22.22
C ASP A 227 12.28 -4.36 -22.69
N PRO A 228 11.50 -5.44 -22.39
CA PRO A 228 11.85 -6.81 -22.73
C PRO A 228 11.71 -7.07 -24.22
N THR A 229 12.47 -8.06 -24.72
CA THR A 229 12.22 -8.62 -26.05
C THR A 229 10.91 -9.42 -26.05
N PRO A 230 10.32 -9.69 -27.25
CA PRO A 230 9.14 -10.56 -27.35
C PRO A 230 9.36 -11.93 -26.71
N GLU A 231 10.55 -12.52 -26.88
CA GLU A 231 10.91 -13.82 -26.32
C GLU A 231 10.96 -13.80 -24.79
N GLU A 232 11.57 -12.75 -24.20
CA GLU A 232 11.63 -12.57 -22.73
C GLU A 232 10.24 -12.35 -22.13
N LEU A 233 9.36 -11.68 -22.89
CA LEU A 233 7.98 -11.48 -22.51
C LEU A 233 7.18 -12.79 -22.50
N GLU A 234 7.33 -13.60 -23.56
CA GLU A 234 6.69 -14.91 -23.66
C GLU A 234 7.19 -15.87 -22.57
N GLU A 235 8.48 -15.87 -22.27
CA GLU A 235 9.05 -16.66 -21.16
C GLU A 235 8.43 -16.27 -19.83
N ASN A 236 8.32 -14.97 -19.52
CA ASN A 236 7.66 -14.49 -18.31
C ASN A 236 6.19 -14.95 -18.25
N ILE A 237 5.45 -14.83 -19.35
CA ILE A 237 4.05 -15.27 -19.43
C ILE A 237 3.95 -16.78 -19.19
N ALA A 238 4.85 -17.57 -19.78
CA ALA A 238 4.86 -19.03 -19.62
C ALA A 238 5.08 -19.43 -18.14
N ILE A 239 5.99 -18.75 -17.43
CA ILE A 239 6.22 -18.98 -15.99
C ILE A 239 4.92 -18.78 -15.20
N TYR A 240 4.23 -17.66 -15.40
CA TYR A 240 3.03 -17.32 -14.63
C TYR A 240 1.79 -18.13 -15.05
N ARG A 241 1.75 -18.68 -16.24
CA ARG A 241 0.72 -19.62 -16.71
C ARG A 241 0.99 -21.08 -16.30
N ASN A 242 2.14 -21.35 -15.70
CA ASN A 242 2.50 -22.67 -15.18
C ASN A 242 1.92 -22.91 -13.77
N GLY A 243 2.23 -24.06 -13.17
CA GLY A 243 1.78 -24.41 -11.83
C GLY A 243 2.45 -23.61 -10.72
N TYR A 244 1.85 -23.65 -9.52
CA TYR A 244 2.27 -22.87 -8.35
C TYR A 244 3.76 -23.01 -8.01
N ILE A 245 4.33 -24.22 -8.10
CA ILE A 245 5.74 -24.47 -7.76
C ILE A 245 6.69 -23.75 -8.72
N GLY A 246 6.36 -23.69 -10.03
CA GLY A 246 7.14 -22.93 -11.02
C GLY A 246 7.17 -21.45 -10.67
N ILE A 247 5.99 -20.88 -10.44
CA ILE A 247 5.84 -19.47 -10.04
C ILE A 247 6.57 -19.17 -8.72
N LEU A 248 6.50 -20.08 -7.74
CA LEU A 248 7.17 -19.90 -6.45
C LEU A 248 8.70 -19.90 -6.59
N LYS A 249 9.26 -20.79 -7.41
CA LYS A 249 10.71 -20.86 -7.66
C LYS A 249 11.25 -19.60 -8.33
N ASP A 250 10.51 -19.04 -9.28
CA ASP A 250 10.86 -17.77 -9.92
C ASP A 250 10.75 -16.60 -8.96
N ARG A 251 9.65 -16.53 -8.21
CA ARG A 251 9.31 -15.39 -7.35
C ARG A 251 10.11 -15.34 -6.04
N ALA A 252 10.47 -16.48 -5.45
CA ALA A 252 11.06 -16.50 -4.11
C ALA A 252 12.41 -15.76 -4.01
N PRO A 253 13.37 -15.94 -4.95
CA PRO A 253 14.61 -15.15 -4.98
C PRO A 253 14.33 -13.66 -5.18
N LEU A 254 13.40 -13.33 -6.10
CA LEU A 254 12.98 -11.96 -6.40
C LEU A 254 12.39 -11.29 -5.16
N TYR A 255 11.52 -11.98 -4.41
CA TYR A 255 10.94 -11.43 -3.18
C TYR A 255 11.99 -11.10 -2.14
N LEU A 256 12.96 -12.00 -1.90
CA LEU A 256 14.05 -11.76 -0.95
C LEU A 256 14.90 -10.56 -1.37
N MET A 257 15.29 -10.49 -2.64
CA MET A 257 16.07 -9.39 -3.18
C MET A 257 15.31 -8.05 -3.10
N VAL A 258 14.09 -8.00 -3.62
CA VAL A 258 13.24 -6.80 -3.64
C VAL A 258 12.96 -6.31 -2.24
N THR A 259 12.58 -7.21 -1.31
CA THR A 259 12.29 -6.83 0.08
C THR A 259 13.53 -6.27 0.77
N THR A 260 14.70 -6.89 0.60
CA THR A 260 15.95 -6.41 1.19
C THR A 260 16.34 -5.03 0.64
N LEU A 261 16.30 -4.86 -0.68
CA LEU A 261 16.63 -3.57 -1.32
C LEU A 261 15.61 -2.48 -0.98
N MET A 262 14.31 -2.81 -1.00
CA MET A 262 13.25 -1.86 -0.62
C MET A 262 13.35 -1.42 0.82
N VAL A 263 13.71 -2.32 1.74
CA VAL A 263 13.87 -1.97 3.15
C VAL A 263 15.09 -1.06 3.34
N ILE A 264 16.24 -1.40 2.76
CA ILE A 264 17.49 -0.68 3.02
C ILE A 264 17.56 0.65 2.26
N PHE A 265 17.26 0.64 0.96
CA PHE A 265 17.52 1.77 0.05
C PHE A 265 16.28 2.47 -0.49
N GLY A 266 15.10 1.86 -0.41
CA GLY A 266 13.90 2.34 -1.11
C GLY A 266 12.77 2.76 -0.18
N SER A 267 11.76 1.92 -0.11
CA SER A 267 10.43 2.26 0.41
C SER A 267 10.35 2.49 1.93
N PHE A 268 11.32 2.01 2.72
CA PHE A 268 11.32 2.21 4.18
C PHE A 268 11.30 3.70 4.56
N TRP A 269 12.16 4.49 3.95
CA TRP A 269 12.31 5.90 4.31
C TRP A 269 11.05 6.73 4.01
N PRO A 270 10.49 6.71 2.79
CA PRO A 270 9.25 7.43 2.52
C PRO A 270 8.06 6.87 3.30
N ALA A 271 7.98 5.55 3.52
CA ALA A 271 6.92 4.96 4.34
C ALA A 271 6.97 5.47 5.78
N MET A 272 8.16 5.52 6.41
CA MET A 272 8.34 6.12 7.73
C MET A 272 7.91 7.59 7.76
N GLY A 273 8.31 8.37 6.74
CA GLY A 273 7.90 9.76 6.62
C GLY A 273 6.37 9.92 6.57
N LEU A 274 5.71 9.12 5.74
CA LEU A 274 4.24 9.11 5.63
C LEU A 274 3.55 8.66 6.93
N MET A 275 4.09 7.66 7.62
CA MET A 275 3.55 7.22 8.91
C MET A 275 3.67 8.32 9.98
N LEU A 276 4.80 9.02 10.04
CA LEU A 276 4.98 10.15 10.95
C LEU A 276 4.03 11.31 10.61
N ALA A 277 3.85 11.63 9.32
CA ALA A 277 2.86 12.59 8.87
C ALA A 277 1.44 12.18 9.29
N GLY A 278 1.09 10.91 9.16
CA GLY A 278 -0.19 10.36 9.60
C GLY A 278 -0.43 10.50 11.11
N MET A 279 0.61 10.25 11.92
CA MET A 279 0.56 10.52 13.38
C MET A 279 0.27 11.98 13.68
N ALA A 280 0.92 12.90 12.96
CA ALA A 280 0.71 14.34 13.12
C ALA A 280 -0.70 14.77 12.69
N LEU A 281 -1.18 14.30 11.54
CA LEU A 281 -2.52 14.60 11.01
C LEU A 281 -3.63 14.11 11.94
N LEU A 282 -3.46 12.94 12.59
CA LEU A 282 -4.40 12.47 13.59
C LEU A 282 -4.44 13.41 14.79
N LYS A 283 -3.26 13.75 15.34
CA LYS A 283 -3.17 14.68 16.50
C LYS A 283 -3.72 16.08 16.19
N LEU A 284 -3.71 16.49 14.93
CA LEU A 284 -4.36 17.71 14.46
C LEU A 284 -5.87 17.57 14.25
N GLY A 285 -6.46 16.39 14.46
CA GLY A 285 -7.88 16.15 14.27
C GLY A 285 -8.33 16.05 12.81
N VAL A 286 -7.40 15.85 11.87
CA VAL A 286 -7.75 15.72 10.44
C VAL A 286 -8.53 14.44 10.20
N PHE A 287 -8.07 13.30 10.73
CA PHE A 287 -8.70 11.99 10.50
C PHE A 287 -9.99 11.76 11.30
N SER A 288 -10.25 12.54 12.33
CA SER A 288 -11.50 12.46 13.11
C SER A 288 -12.67 13.23 12.48
N ALA A 289 -12.49 13.84 11.30
CA ALA A 289 -13.44 14.71 10.63
C ALA A 289 -13.92 15.90 11.52
N SER A 290 -13.08 16.32 12.49
CA SER A 290 -13.40 17.39 13.45
C SER A 290 -13.12 18.80 12.94
N ARG A 291 -12.35 18.94 11.87
CA ARG A 291 -12.01 20.24 11.27
C ARG A 291 -13.21 20.84 10.51
N SER A 292 -13.14 22.12 10.17
CA SER A 292 -14.19 22.81 9.42
C SER A 292 -14.33 22.26 7.98
N LYS A 293 -15.51 22.42 7.39
CA LYS A 293 -15.74 22.08 5.96
C LYS A 293 -14.77 22.82 5.05
N ARG A 294 -14.51 24.11 5.34
CA ARG A 294 -13.56 24.95 4.58
C ARG A 294 -12.14 24.37 4.63
N PHE A 295 -11.71 23.87 5.78
CA PHE A 295 -10.40 23.19 5.90
C PHE A 295 -10.28 22.01 4.96
N TYR A 296 -11.28 21.11 4.92
CA TYR A 296 -11.24 19.92 4.06
C TYR A 296 -11.37 20.26 2.58
N LEU A 297 -12.12 21.30 2.22
CA LEU A 297 -12.18 21.82 0.85
C LEU A 297 -10.82 22.36 0.41
N ILE A 298 -10.14 23.12 1.24
CA ILE A 298 -8.79 23.65 0.97
C ILE A 298 -7.79 22.49 0.87
N LEU A 299 -7.85 21.52 1.79
CA LEU A 299 -6.99 20.34 1.75
C LEU A 299 -7.17 19.54 0.46
N ALA A 300 -8.42 19.32 0.05
CA ALA A 300 -8.73 18.64 -1.20
C ALA A 300 -8.29 19.47 -2.42
N GLY A 301 -8.54 20.77 -2.43
CA GLY A 301 -8.16 21.68 -3.51
C GLY A 301 -6.65 21.78 -3.72
N ILE A 302 -5.89 21.97 -2.65
CA ILE A 302 -4.41 21.99 -2.71
C ILE A 302 -3.89 20.61 -3.09
N GLY A 303 -4.39 19.55 -2.44
CA GLY A 303 -3.95 18.18 -2.69
C GLY A 303 -4.15 17.76 -4.16
N TYR A 304 -5.34 17.99 -4.70
CA TYR A 304 -5.60 17.67 -6.11
C TYR A 304 -4.96 18.68 -7.06
N GLY A 305 -5.03 19.99 -6.79
CA GLY A 305 -4.46 21.01 -7.67
C GLY A 305 -2.96 20.77 -7.89
N ALA A 306 -2.17 20.74 -6.82
CA ALA A 306 -0.74 20.51 -6.92
C ALA A 306 -0.41 19.04 -7.27
N GLY A 307 -1.10 18.07 -6.62
CA GLY A 307 -0.78 16.66 -6.78
C GLY A 307 -1.11 16.12 -8.19
N LEU A 308 -2.28 16.44 -8.74
CA LEU A 308 -2.64 16.01 -10.11
C LEU A 308 -1.80 16.73 -11.18
N SER A 309 -1.39 17.98 -10.94
CA SER A 309 -0.46 18.66 -11.85
C SER A 309 0.89 17.94 -11.93
N LEU A 310 1.47 17.55 -10.80
CA LEU A 310 2.70 16.77 -10.79
C LEU A 310 2.53 15.38 -11.41
N ALA A 311 1.42 14.69 -11.11
CA ALA A 311 1.10 13.38 -11.69
C ALA A 311 0.86 13.47 -13.22
N TYR A 312 0.25 14.56 -13.70
CA TYR A 312 0.07 14.81 -15.12
C TYR A 312 1.42 15.06 -15.83
N LEU A 313 2.29 15.88 -15.24
CA LEU A 313 3.63 16.14 -15.79
C LEU A 313 4.46 14.86 -15.83
N SER A 314 4.39 14.02 -14.78
CA SER A 314 5.01 12.70 -14.75
C SER A 314 4.52 11.83 -15.92
N ALA A 315 3.21 11.62 -16.01
CA ALA A 315 2.61 10.80 -17.07
C ALA A 315 2.94 11.30 -18.49
N ARG A 316 2.88 12.63 -18.68
CA ARG A 316 3.24 13.23 -19.97
C ARG A 316 4.73 13.03 -20.30
N GLY A 317 5.61 13.21 -19.31
CA GLY A 317 7.05 12.96 -19.47
C GLY A 317 7.32 11.52 -19.89
N MET A 318 6.70 10.55 -19.22
CA MET A 318 6.83 9.13 -19.58
C MET A 318 6.38 8.85 -21.02
N ILE A 319 5.26 9.42 -21.46
CA ILE A 319 4.77 9.25 -22.85
C ILE A 319 5.72 9.87 -23.86
N VAL A 320 6.22 11.09 -23.61
CA VAL A 320 7.13 11.81 -24.52
C VAL A 320 8.45 11.08 -24.69
N HIS A 321 8.93 10.44 -23.65
CA HIS A 321 10.17 9.66 -23.64
C HIS A 321 9.95 8.15 -23.83
N GLU A 322 8.80 7.75 -24.39
CA GLU A 322 8.47 6.37 -24.79
C GLU A 322 8.67 5.36 -23.65
N PHE A 323 8.36 5.77 -22.41
CA PHE A 323 8.51 4.96 -21.18
C PHE A 323 9.95 4.48 -20.93
N SER A 324 10.96 5.20 -21.42
CA SER A 324 12.37 4.92 -21.12
C SER A 324 12.59 4.81 -19.60
N PHE A 325 13.21 3.71 -19.16
CA PHE A 325 13.46 3.51 -17.73
C PHE A 325 14.41 4.58 -17.13
N VAL A 326 15.31 5.15 -17.91
CA VAL A 326 16.17 6.25 -17.47
C VAL A 326 15.33 7.47 -17.11
N GLU A 327 14.38 7.82 -17.98
CA GLU A 327 13.49 8.96 -17.73
C GLU A 327 12.45 8.66 -16.65
N MET A 328 12.13 7.38 -16.42
CA MET A 328 11.33 6.98 -15.26
C MET A 328 12.05 7.34 -13.95
N PHE A 329 13.35 7.16 -13.82
CA PHE A 329 14.12 7.63 -12.67
C PHE A 329 14.28 9.15 -12.62
N ARG A 330 14.43 9.80 -13.78
CA ARG A 330 14.66 11.26 -13.88
C ARG A 330 13.40 12.10 -13.71
N ILE A 331 12.25 11.62 -14.19
CA ILE A 331 11.00 12.39 -14.30
C ILE A 331 9.90 11.78 -13.43
N ASP A 332 9.52 10.50 -13.70
CA ASP A 332 8.39 9.87 -13.04
C ASP A 332 8.61 9.69 -11.54
N GLY A 333 9.76 9.13 -11.15
CA GLY A 333 10.13 8.92 -9.76
C GLY A 333 10.03 10.21 -8.93
N PRO A 334 10.77 11.30 -9.27
CA PRO A 334 10.69 12.57 -8.56
C PRO A 334 9.27 13.17 -8.50
N LEU A 335 8.58 13.24 -9.63
CA LEU A 335 7.27 13.85 -9.71
C LEU A 335 6.21 13.05 -8.92
N ASN A 336 6.24 11.71 -9.00
CA ASN A 336 5.35 10.88 -8.18
C ASN A 336 5.73 10.83 -6.71
N GLN A 337 7.02 10.92 -6.37
CA GLN A 337 7.46 10.99 -4.98
C GLN A 337 6.76 12.14 -4.24
N PHE A 338 6.63 13.31 -4.86
CA PHE A 338 5.95 14.45 -4.26
C PHE A 338 4.47 14.53 -4.62
N GLY A 339 4.10 14.21 -5.86
CA GLY A 339 2.72 14.23 -6.34
C GLY A 339 1.82 13.21 -5.65
N GLY A 340 2.32 12.00 -5.41
CA GLY A 340 1.55 10.93 -4.77
C GLY A 340 0.96 11.29 -3.41
N PRO A 341 1.76 11.74 -2.43
CA PRO A 341 1.24 12.22 -1.14
C PRO A 341 0.30 13.41 -1.23
N LEU A 342 0.51 14.32 -2.18
CA LEU A 342 -0.39 15.45 -2.38
C LEU A 342 -1.76 14.98 -2.87
N VAL A 343 -1.83 14.09 -3.87
CA VAL A 343 -3.10 13.48 -4.29
C VAL A 343 -3.73 12.69 -3.14
N ALA A 344 -2.93 11.97 -2.34
CA ALA A 344 -3.41 11.26 -1.16
C ALA A 344 -4.04 12.23 -0.13
N LEU A 345 -3.47 13.42 0.09
CA LEU A 345 -4.09 14.48 0.90
C LEU A 345 -5.39 14.98 0.27
N GLY A 346 -5.47 15.05 -1.06
CA GLY A 346 -6.71 15.32 -1.79
C GLY A 346 -7.80 14.29 -1.49
N HIS A 347 -7.48 12.99 -1.57
CA HIS A 347 -8.39 11.90 -1.22
C HIS A 347 -8.83 11.97 0.24
N ILE A 348 -7.88 12.21 1.17
CA ILE A 348 -8.18 12.41 2.60
C ILE A 348 -9.13 13.58 2.79
N GLY A 349 -8.86 14.73 2.17
CA GLY A 349 -9.71 15.93 2.23
C GLY A 349 -11.13 15.63 1.78
N LEU A 350 -11.30 14.97 0.63
CA LEU A 350 -12.61 14.63 0.07
C LEU A 350 -13.39 13.64 0.94
N VAL A 351 -12.73 12.56 1.40
CA VAL A 351 -13.38 11.55 2.27
C VAL A 351 -13.76 12.16 3.61
N MET A 352 -12.90 12.95 4.22
CA MET A 352 -13.18 13.63 5.49
C MET A 352 -14.29 14.68 5.34
N LEU A 353 -14.35 15.40 4.22
CA LEU A 353 -15.44 16.31 3.90
C LEU A 353 -16.76 15.56 3.81
N ALA A 354 -16.82 14.43 3.10
CA ALA A 354 -18.01 13.58 3.02
C ALA A 354 -18.43 13.06 4.41
N CYS A 355 -17.47 12.68 5.26
CA CYS A 355 -17.75 12.29 6.65
C CYS A 355 -18.31 13.46 7.48
N ARG A 356 -17.75 14.66 7.31
CA ARG A 356 -18.16 15.87 8.05
C ARG A 356 -19.54 16.40 7.65
N THR A 357 -19.87 16.30 6.36
CA THR A 357 -21.16 16.78 5.82
C THR A 357 -22.30 15.78 5.96
N GLY A 358 -21.99 14.52 6.21
CA GLY A 358 -23.00 13.47 6.31
C GLY A 358 -23.47 12.91 4.94
N ILE A 359 -22.97 13.45 3.80
CA ILE A 359 -23.34 12.96 2.46
C ILE A 359 -22.92 11.51 2.23
N LEU A 360 -23.55 10.82 1.27
CA LEU A 360 -23.27 9.43 0.89
C LEU A 360 -23.30 8.44 2.07
N GLY A 361 -24.23 8.61 3.01
CA GLY A 361 -24.32 7.84 4.26
C GLY A 361 -24.27 6.32 4.04
N GLY A 362 -25.04 5.80 3.05
CA GLY A 362 -25.05 4.38 2.71
C GLY A 362 -23.69 3.87 2.21
N LEU A 363 -23.06 4.60 1.29
CA LEU A 363 -21.72 4.24 0.78
C LEU A 363 -20.66 4.31 1.88
N ARG A 364 -20.67 5.36 2.70
CA ARG A 364 -19.72 5.49 3.84
C ARG A 364 -19.84 4.35 4.83
N LYS A 365 -21.05 3.88 5.13
CA LYS A 365 -21.26 2.71 6.00
C LYS A 365 -20.61 1.45 5.41
N ARG A 366 -20.77 1.22 4.10
CA ARG A 366 -20.15 0.09 3.38
C ARG A 366 -18.61 0.21 3.33
N LEU A 367 -18.11 1.40 3.00
CA LEU A 367 -16.67 1.69 3.03
C LEU A 367 -16.06 1.50 4.43
N ALA A 368 -16.74 1.95 5.48
CA ALA A 368 -16.31 1.74 6.85
C ALA A 368 -16.29 0.24 7.21
N ALA A 369 -17.26 -0.55 6.72
CA ALA A 369 -17.25 -2.01 6.90
C ALA A 369 -16.04 -2.64 6.19
N ALA A 370 -15.78 -2.29 4.92
CA ALA A 370 -14.60 -2.75 4.18
C ALA A 370 -13.29 -2.33 4.89
N GLY A 371 -13.22 -1.10 5.40
CA GLY A 371 -12.05 -0.61 6.14
C GLY A 371 -11.84 -1.29 7.50
N ARG A 372 -12.89 -1.78 8.14
CA ARG A 372 -12.80 -2.63 9.34
C ARG A 372 -12.24 -4.02 9.04
N MET A 373 -12.39 -4.48 7.81
CA MET A 373 -11.88 -5.74 7.28
C MET A 373 -10.71 -5.54 6.30
N ALA A 374 -9.95 -4.45 6.44
CA ALA A 374 -8.93 -4.06 5.46
C ALA A 374 -7.85 -5.13 5.26
N LEU A 375 -7.41 -5.82 6.31
CA LEU A 375 -6.42 -6.91 6.19
C LEU A 375 -7.05 -8.13 5.51
N SER A 376 -8.29 -8.49 5.87
CA SER A 376 -9.01 -9.59 5.24
C SER A 376 -9.27 -9.33 3.76
N ASN A 377 -9.71 -8.12 3.42
CA ASN A 377 -9.96 -7.73 2.02
C ASN A 377 -8.65 -7.69 1.22
N TYR A 378 -7.57 -7.15 1.77
CA TYR A 378 -6.26 -7.15 1.11
C TYR A 378 -5.75 -8.56 0.79
N ILE A 379 -5.84 -9.49 1.73
CA ILE A 379 -5.46 -10.89 1.49
C ILE A 379 -6.44 -11.57 0.50
N ALA A 380 -7.75 -11.28 0.62
CA ALA A 380 -8.76 -11.80 -0.31
C ALA A 380 -8.52 -11.31 -1.75
N GLN A 381 -8.17 -10.02 -1.95
CA GLN A 381 -7.79 -9.48 -3.26
C GLN A 381 -6.65 -10.28 -3.87
N THR A 382 -5.59 -10.55 -3.08
CA THR A 382 -4.46 -11.35 -3.55
C THR A 382 -4.90 -12.76 -3.94
N LEU A 383 -5.68 -13.45 -3.10
CA LEU A 383 -6.15 -14.81 -3.38
C LEU A 383 -7.03 -14.86 -4.63
N ILE A 384 -7.97 -13.91 -4.77
CA ILE A 384 -8.86 -13.81 -5.94
C ILE A 384 -8.04 -13.55 -7.20
N CYS A 385 -7.15 -12.55 -7.18
CA CYS A 385 -6.36 -12.19 -8.35
C CYS A 385 -5.40 -13.31 -8.77
N THR A 386 -4.66 -13.89 -7.83
CA THR A 386 -3.71 -14.96 -8.16
C THR A 386 -4.43 -16.24 -8.62
N PHE A 387 -5.62 -16.56 -8.08
CA PHE A 387 -6.43 -17.68 -8.57
C PHE A 387 -6.97 -17.44 -9.98
N ILE A 388 -7.38 -16.22 -10.31
CA ILE A 388 -7.95 -15.92 -11.63
C ILE A 388 -6.85 -15.80 -12.68
N PHE A 389 -5.74 -15.15 -12.36
CA PHE A 389 -4.73 -14.86 -13.39
C PHE A 389 -3.65 -15.94 -13.49
N TYR A 390 -3.23 -16.57 -12.40
CA TYR A 390 -2.11 -17.52 -12.44
C TYR A 390 -2.53 -18.92 -12.88
N GLY A 391 -1.57 -19.68 -13.43
CA GLY A 391 -1.79 -20.98 -14.03
C GLY A 391 -2.26 -22.09 -13.09
N TYR A 392 -2.08 -21.93 -11.78
CA TYR A 392 -2.65 -22.86 -10.81
C TYR A 392 -4.16 -22.65 -10.53
N GLY A 393 -4.75 -21.61 -11.11
CA GLY A 393 -6.17 -21.30 -11.09
C GLY A 393 -6.75 -21.28 -12.50
N LEU A 394 -7.30 -20.13 -12.93
CA LEU A 394 -7.90 -19.99 -14.26
C LEU A 394 -6.90 -19.64 -15.38
N GLY A 395 -5.68 -19.25 -15.06
CA GLY A 395 -4.60 -19.03 -16.03
C GLY A 395 -4.79 -17.84 -16.97
N LEU A 396 -5.58 -16.83 -16.58
CA LEU A 396 -5.88 -15.65 -17.42
C LEU A 396 -4.76 -14.58 -17.42
N TYR A 397 -3.55 -14.95 -17.00
CA TYR A 397 -2.41 -14.03 -17.00
C TYR A 397 -2.08 -13.55 -18.42
N ALA A 398 -1.90 -12.25 -18.56
CA ALA A 398 -1.63 -11.58 -19.83
C ALA A 398 -2.73 -11.75 -20.91
N SER A 399 -3.98 -12.11 -20.52
CA SER A 399 -5.08 -12.34 -21.47
C SER A 399 -6.10 -11.24 -21.52
N ILE A 400 -6.09 -10.29 -20.55
CA ILE A 400 -7.12 -9.25 -20.40
C ILE A 400 -6.48 -7.88 -20.53
N GLY A 401 -7.05 -7.01 -21.37
CA GLY A 401 -6.62 -5.63 -21.55
C GLY A 401 -6.97 -4.74 -20.36
N ARG A 402 -6.44 -3.51 -20.34
CA ARG A 402 -6.55 -2.59 -19.20
C ARG A 402 -7.98 -2.23 -18.83
N VAL A 403 -8.84 -2.03 -19.81
CA VAL A 403 -10.28 -1.76 -19.56
C VAL A 403 -10.92 -2.97 -18.86
N GLY A 404 -10.70 -4.18 -19.38
CA GLY A 404 -11.24 -5.41 -18.78
C GLY A 404 -10.74 -5.61 -17.34
N LEU A 405 -9.46 -5.34 -17.08
CA LEU A 405 -8.89 -5.40 -15.74
C LEU A 405 -9.53 -4.37 -14.80
N MET A 406 -9.83 -3.17 -15.27
CA MET A 406 -10.50 -2.17 -14.43
C MET A 406 -11.97 -2.51 -14.17
N LEU A 407 -12.67 -3.11 -15.14
CA LEU A 407 -14.01 -3.65 -14.92
C LEU A 407 -13.99 -4.80 -13.90
N PHE A 408 -12.99 -5.67 -13.95
CA PHE A 408 -12.75 -6.69 -12.93
C PHE A 408 -12.56 -6.07 -11.53
N VAL A 409 -11.74 -5.02 -11.41
CA VAL A 409 -11.55 -4.27 -10.15
C VAL A 409 -12.89 -3.74 -9.63
N LEU A 410 -13.71 -3.14 -10.47
CA LEU A 410 -15.04 -2.66 -10.07
C LEU A 410 -15.92 -3.80 -9.56
N GLY A 411 -15.89 -4.97 -10.20
CA GLY A 411 -16.60 -6.17 -9.74
C GLY A 411 -16.15 -6.60 -8.35
N VAL A 412 -14.84 -6.68 -8.12
CA VAL A 412 -14.26 -7.02 -6.80
C VAL A 412 -14.66 -5.98 -5.75
N TRP A 413 -14.62 -4.68 -6.06
CA TRP A 413 -15.06 -3.63 -5.14
C TRP A 413 -16.52 -3.79 -4.72
N ILE A 414 -17.41 -4.08 -5.66
CA ILE A 414 -18.84 -4.31 -5.36
C ILE A 414 -18.98 -5.51 -4.40
N VAL A 415 -18.31 -6.62 -4.70
CA VAL A 415 -18.33 -7.82 -3.86
C VAL A 415 -17.80 -7.52 -2.46
N GLU A 416 -16.65 -6.86 -2.33
CA GLU A 416 -16.06 -6.52 -1.03
C GLU A 416 -16.93 -5.58 -0.20
N LEU A 417 -17.57 -4.58 -0.81
CA LEU A 417 -18.49 -3.66 -0.13
C LEU A 417 -19.73 -4.39 0.41
N ILE A 418 -20.26 -5.35 -0.34
CA ILE A 418 -21.42 -6.15 0.07
C ILE A 418 -21.01 -7.17 1.13
N VAL A 419 -19.98 -7.98 0.85
CA VAL A 419 -19.54 -9.07 1.73
C VAL A 419 -19.05 -8.53 3.07
N SER A 420 -18.27 -7.43 3.07
CA SER A 420 -17.80 -6.84 4.32
C SER A 420 -18.94 -6.36 5.21
N GLN A 421 -20.00 -5.79 4.63
CA GLN A 421 -21.16 -5.34 5.38
C GLN A 421 -21.96 -6.53 5.96
N LEU A 422 -22.23 -7.55 5.14
CA LEU A 422 -22.95 -8.76 5.55
C LEU A 422 -22.16 -9.54 6.62
N TRP A 423 -20.85 -9.69 6.42
CA TRP A 423 -19.97 -10.35 7.38
C TRP A 423 -19.99 -9.67 8.75
N LEU A 424 -19.78 -8.36 8.76
CA LEU A 424 -19.79 -7.57 10.00
C LEU A 424 -21.20 -7.40 10.61
N GLY A 425 -22.26 -7.80 9.91
CA GLY A 425 -23.60 -7.98 10.49
C GLY A 425 -23.63 -9.14 11.52
N ARG A 426 -22.87 -10.22 11.26
CA ARG A 426 -22.86 -11.45 12.07
C ARG A 426 -21.62 -11.61 12.95
N PHE A 427 -20.48 -11.04 12.53
CA PHE A 427 -19.18 -11.20 13.17
C PHE A 427 -18.61 -9.85 13.64
N ARG A 428 -17.80 -9.88 14.67
CA ARG A 428 -17.15 -8.68 15.27
C ARG A 428 -15.98 -8.17 14.44
N PHE A 429 -15.25 -9.08 13.77
CA PHE A 429 -14.00 -8.80 13.01
C PHE A 429 -14.01 -9.56 11.69
N GLY A 430 -13.22 -9.09 10.73
CA GLY A 430 -12.84 -9.90 9.56
C GLY A 430 -11.96 -11.10 9.98
N PRO A 431 -11.88 -12.15 9.14
CA PRO A 431 -11.12 -13.37 9.49
C PRO A 431 -9.66 -13.09 9.85
N MET A 432 -8.95 -12.31 9.03
CA MET A 432 -7.53 -12.00 9.25
C MET A 432 -7.34 -11.00 10.41
N GLU A 433 -8.27 -10.07 10.62
CA GLU A 433 -8.25 -9.19 11.80
C GLU A 433 -8.47 -9.99 13.07
N TRP A 434 -9.35 -10.97 13.06
CA TRP A 434 -9.60 -11.87 14.19
C TRP A 434 -8.35 -12.70 14.52
N LEU A 435 -7.73 -13.32 13.52
CA LEU A 435 -6.49 -14.08 13.67
C LEU A 435 -5.38 -13.19 14.27
N TRP A 436 -5.12 -12.05 13.65
CA TRP A 436 -4.09 -11.12 14.10
C TRP A 436 -4.32 -10.61 15.52
N ARG A 437 -5.58 -10.36 15.90
CA ARG A 437 -5.95 -9.98 17.27
C ARG A 437 -5.73 -11.13 18.26
N THR A 438 -6.24 -12.32 17.95
CA THR A 438 -6.05 -13.51 18.79
C THR A 438 -4.57 -13.75 19.07
N LEU A 439 -3.73 -13.70 18.06
CA LEU A 439 -2.28 -13.81 18.19
C LEU A 439 -1.65 -12.66 18.98
N THR A 440 -2.11 -11.43 18.78
CA THR A 440 -1.63 -10.24 19.49
C THR A 440 -1.96 -10.30 20.98
N TYR A 441 -3.19 -10.64 21.33
CA TYR A 441 -3.65 -10.70 22.73
C TYR A 441 -3.22 -12.01 23.44
N GLY A 442 -2.92 -13.07 22.68
CA GLY A 442 -2.56 -14.39 23.22
C GLY A 442 -3.74 -15.17 23.78
N SER A 443 -4.95 -14.72 23.52
CA SER A 443 -6.19 -15.36 23.92
C SER A 443 -7.18 -15.31 22.77
N ARG A 444 -7.99 -16.37 22.64
CA ARG A 444 -9.00 -16.46 21.58
C ARG A 444 -10.04 -15.36 21.77
N GLN A 445 -10.17 -14.50 20.77
CA GLN A 445 -11.13 -13.41 20.79
C GLN A 445 -12.52 -13.91 20.35
N PRO A 446 -13.63 -13.41 20.92
CA PRO A 446 -14.97 -13.78 20.48
C PRO A 446 -15.19 -13.30 19.04
N MET A 447 -15.53 -14.25 18.15
CA MET A 447 -15.71 -13.96 16.72
C MET A 447 -17.15 -13.53 16.39
N ARG A 448 -18.15 -14.22 16.96
CA ARG A 448 -19.58 -13.92 16.75
C ARG A 448 -20.05 -12.79 17.64
N LYS A 449 -20.98 -12.00 17.14
CA LYS A 449 -21.77 -11.08 17.98
C LYS A 449 -22.71 -11.88 18.88
N GLN A 450 -22.90 -11.45 20.10
CA GLN A 450 -23.97 -11.95 20.95
C GLN A 450 -25.29 -11.29 20.54
N HIS A 451 -26.39 -11.99 20.63
CA HIS A 451 -27.72 -11.55 20.14
C HIS A 451 -28.34 -10.35 20.91
N SER A 452 -27.61 -9.73 21.83
CA SER A 452 -28.04 -8.59 22.65
C SER A 452 -27.39 -7.24 22.26
N GLU A 453 -26.72 -7.16 21.12
CA GLU A 453 -26.09 -5.89 20.66
C GLU A 453 -26.76 -5.35 19.39
#